data_1f06530f59fd6822f29042c325d3dacb
#
_entry.id   1f06530f59fd6822f29042c325d3dacb
#
_cell.length_a   1.000
_cell.length_b   1.000
_cell.length_c   1.000
_cell.angle_alpha   90.00
_cell.angle_beta   90.00
_cell.angle_gamma   90.00
#
_symmetry.space_group_name_H-M   'P 1'
#
loop_
_entity.id
_entity.type
_entity.pdbx_description
1 polymer ?
#
loop_
_entity_poly.entity_id
_entity_poly.type
_entity_poly.pdbx_seq_one_letter_code
_entity_poly.pdbx_strand_id
1 'polypeptide(L)'
;MGRWFVAAVFLAGLAGCAQQPPEPPPVPEPPGPGLVGWRSIGFSNELFESGYVQERELNISGPVRRAWIMLNLRESIPIPEPGGRALSVRFIGEYRCAERLWRPLEGAWFARRNAQQPVHAERPRRSGFRDAAPGTLDGAFLDAACGL
;
A
#
# COMPACT_ATOMS: atom_id res chain seq x y z
N MET A 1 -68.47 45.03 24.16
CA MET A 1 -68.28 43.97 23.14
C MET A 1 -67.09 44.40 22.24
N GLY A 2 -65.89 44.01 22.55
CA GLY A 2 -64.67 44.36 21.82
C GLY A 2 -63.99 43.08 21.38
N ARG A 3 -63.91 42.83 20.05
CA ARG A 3 -63.22 41.70 19.41
C ARG A 3 -61.78 42.14 19.15
N TRP A 4 -60.82 41.47 19.81
CA TRP A 4 -59.41 41.62 19.55
C TRP A 4 -58.98 40.63 18.45
N PHE A 5 -58.51 41.14 17.31
CA PHE A 5 -57.86 40.32 16.29
C PHE A 5 -56.38 40.28 16.59
N VAL A 6 -55.91 39.09 16.90
CA VAL A 6 -54.45 38.79 17.01
C VAL A 6 -53.96 38.42 15.62
N ALA A 7 -53.14 39.29 15.04
CA ALA A 7 -52.43 38.99 13.78
C ALA A 7 -51.19 38.16 14.08
N ALA A 8 -51.18 36.90 13.64
CA ALA A 8 -50.00 36.04 13.69
C ALA A 8 -49.09 36.37 12.51
N VAL A 9 -47.93 36.90 12.77
CA VAL A 9 -46.87 37.11 11.78
C VAL A 9 -46.06 35.83 11.65
N PHE A 10 -46.22 35.12 10.52
CA PHE A 10 -45.36 33.99 10.16
C PHE A 10 -44.03 34.53 9.60
N LEU A 11 -42.95 34.41 10.39
CA LEU A 11 -41.59 34.59 9.91
C LEU A 11 -41.16 33.30 9.20
N ALA A 12 -41.19 33.30 7.86
CA ALA A 12 -40.60 32.26 7.05
C ALA A 12 -39.07 32.38 7.10
N GLY A 13 -38.43 31.52 7.90
CA GLY A 13 -36.99 31.39 7.95
C GLY A 13 -36.48 30.75 6.66
N LEU A 14 -35.78 31.50 5.83
CA LEU A 14 -35.00 31.00 4.69
C LEU A 14 -33.77 30.27 5.24
N ALA A 15 -33.89 28.93 5.40
CA ALA A 15 -32.74 28.08 5.62
C ALA A 15 -31.92 27.99 4.30
N GLY A 16 -30.97 28.92 4.15
CA GLY A 16 -29.98 28.85 3.10
C GLY A 16 -29.09 27.64 3.33
N CYS A 17 -29.20 26.60 2.46
CA CYS A 17 -28.19 25.56 2.38
C CYS A 17 -26.88 26.20 1.94
N ALA A 18 -25.98 26.43 2.88
CA ALA A 18 -24.60 26.78 2.59
C ALA A 18 -23.96 25.57 1.91
N GLN A 19 -23.87 25.57 0.57
CA GLN A 19 -23.07 24.63 -0.17
C GLN A 19 -21.62 24.81 0.25
N GLN A 20 -21.09 23.80 0.93
CA GLN A 20 -19.66 23.71 1.24
C GLN A 20 -18.88 23.77 -0.09
N PRO A 21 -17.86 24.62 -0.22
CA PRO A 21 -17.03 24.63 -1.41
C PRO A 21 -16.47 23.23 -1.66
N PRO A 22 -16.37 22.78 -2.91
CA PRO A 22 -15.77 21.48 -3.22
C PRO A 22 -14.37 21.41 -2.62
N GLU A 23 -14.14 20.35 -1.87
CA GLU A 23 -12.83 20.06 -1.27
C GLU A 23 -11.78 20.02 -2.40
N PRO A 24 -10.66 20.77 -2.30
CA PRO A 24 -9.64 20.74 -3.34
C PRO A 24 -9.15 19.31 -3.53
N PRO A 25 -8.85 18.88 -4.77
CA PRO A 25 -8.34 17.56 -5.03
C PRO A 25 -7.10 17.30 -4.16
N PRO A 26 -6.94 16.09 -3.60
CA PRO A 26 -5.79 15.77 -2.76
C PRO A 26 -4.51 16.06 -3.53
N VAL A 27 -3.68 16.93 -2.98
CA VAL A 27 -2.35 17.22 -3.52
C VAL A 27 -1.59 15.90 -3.52
N PRO A 28 -1.01 15.46 -4.68
CA PRO A 28 -0.19 14.25 -4.69
C PRO A 28 0.87 14.38 -3.60
N GLU A 29 0.90 13.44 -2.67
CA GLU A 29 1.97 13.40 -1.67
C GLU A 29 3.31 13.34 -2.43
N PRO A 30 4.26 14.25 -2.16
CA PRO A 30 5.59 14.16 -2.77
C PRO A 30 6.15 12.77 -2.44
N PRO A 31 6.89 12.14 -3.38
CA PRO A 31 7.51 10.84 -3.12
C PRO A 31 8.28 10.95 -1.81
N GLY A 32 7.82 10.22 -0.80
CA GLY A 32 8.37 10.30 0.54
C GLY A 32 9.86 9.94 0.53
N PRO A 33 10.65 10.42 1.48
CA PRO A 33 12.09 10.18 1.58
C PRO A 33 12.48 8.69 1.61
N GLY A 34 11.50 7.79 1.71
CA GLY A 34 11.70 6.34 1.72
C GLY A 34 11.96 5.65 0.39
N LEU A 35 11.92 6.37 -0.76
CA LEU A 35 12.11 5.75 -2.10
C LEU A 35 13.52 5.87 -2.67
N VAL A 36 14.45 6.53 -1.98
CA VAL A 36 15.83 6.60 -2.42
C VAL A 36 16.48 5.22 -2.40
N GLY A 37 16.99 4.76 -3.54
CA GLY A 37 17.55 3.41 -3.69
C GLY A 37 16.52 2.31 -3.96
N TRP A 38 15.27 2.69 -4.26
CA TRP A 38 14.21 1.79 -4.67
C TRP A 38 13.85 2.04 -6.14
N ARG A 39 13.74 0.97 -6.91
CA ARG A 39 13.31 0.98 -8.32
C ARG A 39 11.89 0.42 -8.43
N SER A 40 11.03 1.08 -9.21
CA SER A 40 9.69 0.57 -9.49
C SER A 40 9.75 -0.78 -10.21
N ILE A 41 8.89 -1.71 -9.82
CA ILE A 41 8.75 -3.01 -10.49
C ILE A 41 7.71 -2.99 -11.62
N GLY A 42 7.07 -1.84 -11.88
CA GLY A 42 6.12 -1.68 -12.99
C GLY A 42 4.84 -2.51 -12.88
N PHE A 43 4.51 -3.03 -11.68
CA PHE A 43 3.32 -3.85 -11.45
C PHE A 43 2.32 -3.13 -10.56
N SER A 44 1.04 -3.18 -10.94
CA SER A 44 -0.10 -2.77 -10.12
C SER A 44 -1.30 -3.69 -10.39
N ASN A 45 -2.20 -3.78 -9.44
CA ASN A 45 -3.45 -4.54 -9.56
C ASN A 45 -4.55 -3.92 -8.69
N GLU A 46 -5.63 -4.64 -8.44
CA GLU A 46 -6.73 -4.16 -7.60
C GLU A 46 -6.33 -3.91 -6.14
N LEU A 47 -5.38 -4.68 -5.60
CA LEU A 47 -4.91 -4.56 -4.22
C LEU A 47 -3.72 -3.62 -4.08
N PHE A 48 -2.77 -3.66 -5.02
CA PHE A 48 -1.51 -2.92 -4.97
C PHE A 48 -1.49 -1.76 -5.95
N GLU A 49 -1.20 -0.58 -5.45
CA GLU A 49 -1.04 0.64 -6.23
C GLU A 49 0.33 0.71 -6.91
N SER A 50 1.37 0.36 -6.18
CA SER A 50 2.76 0.40 -6.65
C SER A 50 3.63 -0.61 -5.92
N GLY A 51 4.70 -1.02 -6.59
CA GLY A 51 5.70 -1.92 -6.04
C GLY A 51 7.11 -1.46 -6.40
N TYR A 52 8.07 -1.80 -5.53
CA TYR A 52 9.46 -1.38 -5.63
C TYR A 52 10.40 -2.50 -5.20
N VAL A 53 11.57 -2.57 -5.84
CA VAL A 53 12.70 -3.44 -5.46
C VAL A 53 13.87 -2.56 -5.01
N GLN A 54 14.56 -2.97 -3.95
CA GLN A 54 15.74 -2.24 -3.47
C GLN A 54 16.95 -2.53 -4.34
N GLU A 55 17.59 -1.47 -4.89
CA GLU A 55 18.69 -1.60 -5.85
C GLU A 55 20.03 -2.01 -5.23
N ARG A 56 20.28 -1.68 -3.96
CA ARG A 56 21.63 -1.73 -3.35
C ARG A 56 22.00 -3.02 -2.64
N GLU A 57 21.07 -3.91 -2.36
CA GLU A 57 21.34 -5.11 -1.53
C GLU A 57 20.84 -6.39 -2.19
N LEU A 58 21.19 -6.57 -3.44
CA LEU A 58 21.06 -7.88 -4.07
C LEU A 58 22.21 -8.76 -3.60
N ASN A 59 22.00 -9.49 -2.50
CA ASN A 59 22.96 -10.49 -2.08
C ASN A 59 22.86 -11.68 -3.03
N ILE A 60 23.89 -11.92 -3.83
CA ILE A 60 23.99 -13.02 -4.77
C ILE A 60 24.79 -14.12 -4.09
N SER A 61 24.12 -15.21 -3.73
CA SER A 61 24.77 -16.41 -3.21
C SER A 61 24.52 -17.56 -4.17
N GLY A 62 25.46 -17.77 -5.11
CA GLY A 62 25.30 -18.81 -6.16
C GLY A 62 24.08 -18.52 -7.05
N PRO A 63 23.19 -19.55 -7.26
CA PRO A 63 22.00 -19.40 -8.11
C PRO A 63 20.83 -18.63 -7.45
N VAL A 64 20.99 -18.22 -6.19
CA VAL A 64 19.94 -17.59 -5.39
C VAL A 64 20.25 -16.12 -5.21
N ARG A 65 19.29 -15.26 -5.51
CA ARG A 65 19.33 -13.83 -5.20
C ARG A 65 18.42 -13.52 -4.01
N ARG A 66 18.80 -12.55 -3.19
CA ARG A 66 17.96 -11.96 -2.15
C ARG A 66 17.68 -10.53 -2.49
N ALA A 67 16.41 -10.13 -2.42
CA ALA A 67 16.00 -8.76 -2.68
C ALA A 67 14.90 -8.34 -1.71
N TRP A 68 14.94 -7.07 -1.29
CA TRP A 68 13.83 -6.43 -0.62
C TRP A 68 12.81 -5.96 -1.64
N ILE A 69 11.55 -6.28 -1.38
CA ILE A 69 10.38 -5.78 -2.11
C ILE A 69 9.55 -4.93 -1.15
N MET A 70 9.00 -3.85 -1.66
CA MET A 70 8.04 -3.00 -0.97
C MET A 70 6.82 -2.80 -1.86
N LEU A 71 5.63 -2.98 -1.29
CA LEU A 71 4.36 -2.77 -1.96
C LEU A 71 3.53 -1.74 -1.21
N ASN A 72 2.95 -0.80 -1.94
CA ASN A 72 1.93 0.10 -1.44
C ASN A 72 0.55 -0.43 -1.81
N LEU A 73 -0.34 -0.48 -0.85
CA LEU A 73 -1.73 -0.87 -1.02
C LEU A 73 -2.56 0.33 -1.50
N ARG A 74 -3.60 0.06 -2.30
CA ARG A 74 -4.58 1.09 -2.69
C ARG A 74 -5.37 1.58 -1.50
N GLU A 75 -5.80 0.63 -0.68
CA GLU A 75 -6.58 0.88 0.54
C GLU A 75 -5.93 0.19 1.73
N SER A 76 -6.17 0.74 2.92
CA SER A 76 -5.64 0.12 4.13
C SER A 76 -6.38 -1.17 4.45
N ILE A 77 -5.63 -2.23 4.73
CA ILE A 77 -6.17 -3.52 5.14
C ILE A 77 -6.00 -3.75 6.65
N PRO A 78 -6.92 -4.49 7.30
CA PRO A 78 -6.75 -4.86 8.69
C PRO A 78 -5.63 -5.91 8.85
N ILE A 79 -4.85 -5.79 9.91
CA ILE A 79 -3.88 -6.80 10.35
C ILE A 79 -4.52 -7.59 11.48
N PRO A 80 -4.71 -8.93 11.33
CA PRO A 80 -5.47 -9.73 12.30
C PRO A 80 -4.92 -9.69 13.72
N GLU A 81 -3.61 -9.93 13.88
CA GLU A 81 -2.90 -9.83 15.16
C GLU A 81 -1.48 -9.30 14.92
N PRO A 82 -1.01 -8.37 15.72
CA PRO A 82 -1.55 -7.80 16.97
C PRO A 82 -2.65 -6.74 16.78
N GLY A 83 -3.22 -6.62 15.59
CA GLY A 83 -4.22 -5.61 15.23
C GLY A 83 -3.61 -4.37 14.57
N GLY A 84 -4.48 -3.49 14.07
CA GLY A 84 -4.11 -2.28 13.33
C GLY A 84 -4.47 -2.36 11.85
N ARG A 85 -4.04 -1.36 11.10
CA ARG A 85 -4.25 -1.29 9.64
C ARG A 85 -2.94 -1.01 8.94
N ALA A 86 -2.78 -1.56 7.75
CA ALA A 86 -1.58 -1.36 6.93
C ALA A 86 -1.92 -0.75 5.58
N LEU A 87 -1.05 0.14 5.10
CA LEU A 87 -1.05 0.73 3.76
C LEU A 87 0.17 0.31 2.93
N SER A 88 1.15 -0.34 3.54
CA SER A 88 2.25 -0.94 2.80
C SER A 88 2.82 -2.15 3.51
N VAL A 89 3.51 -2.98 2.74
CA VAL A 89 4.27 -4.12 3.22
C VAL A 89 5.67 -4.08 2.61
N ARG A 90 6.68 -4.44 3.39
CA ARG A 90 8.05 -4.65 2.92
C ARG A 90 8.50 -6.04 3.37
N PHE A 91 9.08 -6.80 2.46
CA PHE A 91 9.59 -8.13 2.76
C PHE A 91 10.88 -8.41 1.99
N ILE A 92 11.70 -9.30 2.50
CA ILE A 92 12.82 -9.88 1.77
C ILE A 92 12.45 -11.24 1.24
N GLY A 93 12.78 -11.50 -0.02
CA GLY A 93 12.59 -12.78 -0.68
C GLY A 93 13.88 -13.39 -1.18
N GLU A 94 13.87 -14.71 -1.34
CA GLU A 94 14.86 -15.45 -2.10
C GLU A 94 14.30 -15.84 -3.47
N TYR A 95 15.11 -15.63 -4.51
CA TYR A 95 14.73 -15.80 -5.92
C TYR A 95 15.72 -16.69 -6.64
N ARG A 96 15.22 -17.77 -7.25
CA ARG A 96 15.96 -18.66 -8.17
C ARG A 96 15.59 -18.27 -9.59
N CYS A 97 16.38 -17.38 -10.17
CA CYS A 97 16.06 -16.73 -11.44
C CYS A 97 15.87 -17.70 -12.60
N ALA A 98 16.77 -18.69 -12.74
CA ALA A 98 16.72 -19.68 -13.82
C ALA A 98 15.49 -20.60 -13.72
N GLU A 99 15.10 -20.97 -12.51
CA GLU A 99 14.00 -21.89 -12.25
C GLU A 99 12.64 -21.19 -12.13
N ARG A 100 12.64 -19.86 -12.11
CA ARG A 100 11.47 -19.00 -11.84
C ARG A 100 10.75 -19.36 -10.54
N LEU A 101 11.51 -19.57 -9.48
CA LEU A 101 11.00 -19.89 -8.14
C LEU A 101 11.37 -18.77 -7.16
N TRP A 102 10.50 -18.55 -6.18
CA TRP A 102 10.79 -17.62 -5.10
C TRP A 102 10.17 -18.04 -3.77
N ARG A 103 10.63 -17.45 -2.68
CA ARG A 103 10.01 -17.59 -1.36
C ARG A 103 10.21 -16.35 -0.51
N PRO A 104 9.24 -15.96 0.32
CA PRO A 104 9.43 -14.91 1.32
C PRO A 104 10.25 -15.46 2.50
N LEU A 105 11.09 -14.61 3.10
CA LEU A 105 11.87 -14.94 4.29
C LEU A 105 11.32 -14.22 5.54
N GLU A 106 11.19 -12.91 5.47
CA GLU A 106 10.66 -12.08 6.53
C GLU A 106 10.07 -10.80 5.94
N GLY A 107 9.18 -10.17 6.67
CA GLY A 107 8.56 -8.93 6.26
C GLY A 107 7.96 -8.14 7.41
N ALA A 108 7.48 -6.96 7.09
CA ALA A 108 6.76 -6.12 8.02
C ALA A 108 5.66 -5.33 7.30
N TRP A 109 4.59 -5.09 8.03
CA TRP A 109 3.46 -4.29 7.64
C TRP A 109 3.55 -2.89 8.24
N PHE A 110 3.11 -1.88 7.51
CA PHE A 110 3.27 -0.48 7.88
C PHE A 110 1.94 0.26 7.74
N ALA A 111 1.65 1.14 8.70
CA ALA A 111 0.41 1.94 8.71
C ALA A 111 0.37 2.99 7.58
N ARG A 112 1.52 3.37 7.04
CA ARG A 112 1.64 4.34 5.95
C ARG A 112 2.32 3.74 4.73
N ARG A 113 2.18 4.40 3.58
CA ARG A 113 2.91 4.05 2.35
C ARG A 113 4.42 4.15 2.54
N ASN A 114 5.17 3.51 1.63
CA ASN A 114 6.62 3.54 1.56
C ASN A 114 7.31 3.01 2.83
N ALA A 115 6.72 1.97 3.42
CA ALA A 115 7.23 1.29 4.63
C ALA A 115 7.49 2.23 5.81
N GLN A 116 6.58 3.18 6.04
CA GLN A 116 6.62 4.08 7.17
C GLN A 116 5.66 3.63 8.27
N GLN A 117 6.07 3.84 9.52
CA GLN A 117 5.31 3.52 10.73
C GLN A 117 4.98 2.01 10.81
N PRO A 118 5.92 1.17 11.25
CA PRO A 118 5.72 -0.27 11.35
C PRO A 118 4.60 -0.62 12.34
N VAL A 119 3.76 -1.58 11.97
CA VAL A 119 2.66 -2.11 12.81
C VAL A 119 2.83 -3.57 13.17
N HIS A 120 3.43 -4.38 12.28
CA HIS A 120 3.62 -5.80 12.52
C HIS A 120 4.81 -6.32 11.73
N ALA A 121 5.64 -7.17 12.37
CA ALA A 121 6.71 -7.91 11.70
C ALA A 121 6.35 -9.39 11.63
N GLU A 122 6.62 -10.01 10.49
CA GLU A 122 6.25 -11.39 10.20
C GLU A 122 7.46 -12.17 9.70
N ARG A 123 7.63 -13.40 10.21
CA ARG A 123 8.58 -14.39 9.70
C ARG A 123 7.81 -15.64 9.33
N PRO A 124 7.58 -15.89 8.04
CA PRO A 124 6.89 -17.09 7.60
C PRO A 124 7.62 -18.35 8.10
N ARG A 125 6.90 -19.21 8.80
CA ARG A 125 7.46 -20.49 9.24
C ARG A 125 7.71 -21.36 8.01
N ARG A 126 9.00 -21.50 7.60
CA ARG A 126 9.46 -22.42 6.54
C ARG A 126 8.59 -22.38 5.27
N SER A 127 8.56 -21.25 4.58
CA SER A 127 7.96 -21.20 3.24
C SER A 127 8.87 -21.95 2.25
N GLY A 128 8.32 -22.94 1.56
CA GLY A 128 8.96 -23.54 0.40
C GLY A 128 9.07 -22.56 -0.76
N PHE A 129 9.93 -22.86 -1.73
CA PHE A 129 9.90 -22.16 -3.01
C PHE A 129 8.59 -22.41 -3.73
N ARG A 130 8.07 -21.42 -4.42
CA ARG A 130 6.85 -21.47 -5.22
C ARG A 130 7.08 -20.82 -6.58
N ASP A 131 6.26 -21.18 -7.55
CA ASP A 131 6.36 -20.69 -8.91
C ASP A 131 6.10 -19.18 -8.98
N ALA A 132 6.91 -18.49 -9.79
CA ALA A 132 6.78 -17.09 -10.15
C ALA A 132 6.45 -16.96 -11.64
N ALA A 133 5.20 -17.30 -12.00
CA ALA A 133 4.76 -17.28 -13.38
C ALA A 133 4.80 -15.87 -13.98
N PRO A 134 5.20 -15.70 -15.23
CA PRO A 134 5.15 -14.40 -15.91
C PRO A 134 3.74 -13.80 -15.88
N GLY A 135 3.66 -12.47 -15.72
CA GLY A 135 2.39 -11.73 -15.68
C GLY A 135 1.66 -11.81 -14.32
N THR A 136 2.19 -12.55 -13.35
CA THR A 136 1.68 -12.55 -11.98
C THR A 136 2.46 -11.59 -11.08
N LEU A 137 1.92 -11.29 -9.89
CA LEU A 137 2.63 -10.50 -8.89
C LEU A 137 3.96 -11.16 -8.47
N ASP A 138 3.93 -12.47 -8.23
CA ASP A 138 5.13 -13.25 -7.89
C ASP A 138 6.17 -13.22 -9.04
N GLY A 139 5.70 -13.27 -10.29
CA GLY A 139 6.54 -13.08 -11.48
C GLY A 139 7.19 -11.71 -11.53
N ALA A 140 6.43 -10.66 -11.24
CA ALA A 140 6.96 -9.28 -11.21
C ALA A 140 8.04 -9.10 -10.11
N PHE A 141 7.89 -9.75 -8.95
CA PHE A 141 8.94 -9.75 -7.93
C PHE A 141 10.23 -10.42 -8.41
N LEU A 142 10.08 -11.60 -9.03
CA LEU A 142 11.22 -12.35 -9.55
C LEU A 142 11.92 -11.57 -10.65
N ASP A 143 11.17 -11.05 -11.64
CA ASP A 143 11.73 -10.32 -12.76
C ASP A 143 12.49 -9.07 -12.27
N ALA A 144 11.93 -8.35 -11.29
CA ALA A 144 12.58 -7.21 -10.67
C ALA A 144 13.86 -7.58 -9.91
N ALA A 145 13.83 -8.67 -9.13
CA ALA A 145 14.99 -9.14 -8.37
C ALA A 145 16.08 -9.71 -9.27
N CYS A 146 15.72 -10.32 -10.40
CA CYS A 146 16.64 -10.95 -11.34
C CYS A 146 17.17 -10.00 -12.42
N GLY A 147 16.59 -8.81 -12.57
CA GLY A 147 16.98 -7.84 -13.60
C GLY A 147 16.51 -8.24 -15.00
N LEU A 148 15.34 -8.89 -15.09
CA LEU A 148 14.71 -9.36 -16.33
C LEU A 148 13.75 -8.30 -16.90
#